data_9ca12fdeb60df42538db60ca433f0d82
#
_entry.id   9ca12fdeb60df42538db60ca433f0d82
#
_cell.length_a   1.000
_cell.length_b   1.000
_cell.length_c   1.000
_cell.angle_alpha   90.00
_cell.angle_beta   90.00
_cell.angle_gamma   90.00
#
_symmetry.space_group_name_H-M   'P 1'
#
loop_
_entity.id
_entity.type
_entity.pdbx_description
1 polymer ?
#
loop_
_entity_poly.entity_id
_entity_poly.type
_entity_poly.pdbx_seq_one_letter_code
_entity_poly.pdbx_strand_id
1 'polypeptide(L)'
;MKKLTIFLLIGLMVLMSACSTTPQTPAAITTAPEVAAQATTAPEVTTAPEGKPIIAVSLPALDNPLMLAFQDAFKNTFGDKYDVQVSSADGNANTQATQIENYTAMKPEFLFIMAVEPTSIVPKLEAAREAGVKVMFAGGDPGSENAYDSVMKMNQFLSGEYAALMAKQWVDETYPDAAPGSIETAIFESTLNPEAVDRSAGLKMISEPYLKNAQGEYIDATGAVVDEANKVENPAYSPAVKVVNTVQAEMFQAGQTAMQNTLTTNPNVKLVIAYAGDGGMGASQAIMDEYAKGPGVSVIDDINKVAVFSVGMIGAEGPAVLDSSTGKGVFRGTVRFGGDLIGRTIEFASKILNGEEYPKVIWDALDMVTAEDGQLMYVPVESATVLTVPTAEPQPLQLPPGP
;
A
#
# COMPACT_ATOMS: atom_id res chain seq x y z
N MET A 1 -16.85 45.53 -33.85
CA MET A 1 -18.01 46.40 -33.59
C MET A 1 -18.91 45.75 -32.57
N LYS A 2 -19.26 46.53 -31.50
CA LYS A 2 -20.23 46.30 -30.44
C LYS A 2 -19.91 45.12 -29.47
N LYS A 3 -19.34 45.29 -28.29
CA LYS A 3 -19.71 46.01 -27.01
C LYS A 3 -21.11 45.70 -26.56
N LEU A 4 -21.19 45.05 -25.37
CA LEU A 4 -22.11 45.38 -24.27
C LEU A 4 -21.82 44.42 -23.10
N THR A 5 -21.28 44.77 -22.08
CA THR A 5 -21.28 45.40 -20.75
C THR A 5 -22.65 45.48 -20.08
N ILE A 6 -22.67 45.35 -18.74
CA ILE A 6 -23.62 45.84 -17.70
C ILE A 6 -24.44 44.71 -17.04
N PHE A 7 -24.68 44.62 -15.73
CA PHE A 7 -24.47 45.30 -14.42
C PHE A 7 -24.73 44.26 -13.31
N LEU A 8 -24.03 44.11 -12.29
CA LEU A 8 -23.98 44.62 -10.95
C LEU A 8 -25.35 44.95 -10.28
N LEU A 9 -25.75 44.21 -9.28
CA LEU A 9 -26.57 44.76 -8.19
C LEU A 9 -26.39 44.01 -6.86
N ILE A 10 -25.98 44.79 -5.88
CA ILE A 10 -25.74 44.58 -4.47
C ILE A 10 -27.10 44.54 -3.73
N GLY A 11 -27.23 43.63 -2.80
CA GLY A 11 -28.35 43.60 -1.87
C GLY A 11 -27.91 43.20 -0.46
N LEU A 12 -27.43 44.18 0.31
CA LEU A 12 -27.11 44.09 1.73
C LEU A 12 -28.40 44.26 2.55
N MET A 13 -28.79 43.24 3.33
CA MET A 13 -29.80 43.41 4.39
C MET A 13 -29.21 43.01 5.74
N VAL A 14 -28.93 44.04 6.54
CA VAL A 14 -28.62 43.96 7.97
C VAL A 14 -29.94 43.97 8.71
N LEU A 15 -30.20 42.95 9.54
CA LEU A 15 -31.24 42.98 10.56
C LEU A 15 -30.60 42.88 11.95
N MET A 16 -30.53 44.00 12.62
CA MET A 16 -30.25 44.06 14.06
C MET A 16 -31.52 43.64 14.83
N SER A 17 -31.36 42.69 15.76
CA SER A 17 -32.33 42.45 16.82
C SER A 17 -31.67 42.75 18.17
N ALA A 18 -32.18 43.72 18.84
CA ALA A 18 -31.76 44.16 20.15
C ALA A 18 -32.28 43.18 21.23
N CYS A 19 -31.40 42.72 22.11
CA CYS A 19 -31.78 42.08 23.37
C CYS A 19 -31.86 43.10 24.48
N SER A 20 -33.01 43.24 25.08
CA SER A 20 -33.26 43.99 26.30
C SER A 20 -32.79 43.18 27.52
N THR A 21 -31.89 43.76 28.30
CA THR A 21 -31.50 43.26 29.62
C THR A 21 -32.41 43.80 30.70
N THR A 22 -33.02 42.92 31.46
CA THR A 22 -33.71 43.26 32.72
C THR A 22 -32.79 42.90 33.90
N PRO A 23 -32.59 43.78 34.91
CA PRO A 23 -31.75 43.45 36.06
C PRO A 23 -32.52 42.64 37.10
N GLN A 24 -31.97 41.51 37.52
CA GLN A 24 -32.45 40.74 38.67
C GLN A 24 -31.74 41.18 39.94
N THR A 25 -32.52 41.45 40.95
CA THR A 25 -32.17 41.80 42.33
C THR A 25 -31.56 40.60 43.07
N PRO A 26 -30.55 40.76 43.94
CA PRO A 26 -29.92 39.67 44.68
C PRO A 26 -30.84 39.19 45.82
N ALA A 27 -31.05 37.85 45.86
CA ALA A 27 -31.73 37.19 46.98
C ALA A 27 -30.78 36.94 48.17
N ALA A 28 -31.31 37.07 49.37
CA ALA A 28 -30.64 37.00 50.64
C ALA A 28 -29.92 35.67 50.94
N ILE A 29 -28.78 35.77 51.59
CA ILE A 29 -27.99 34.68 52.14
C ILE A 29 -28.69 34.11 53.36
N THR A 30 -29.12 32.84 53.28
CA THR A 30 -29.59 32.07 54.45
C THR A 30 -28.46 31.18 54.94
N THR A 31 -28.03 31.35 56.16
CA THR A 31 -27.03 30.53 56.84
C THR A 31 -27.54 29.11 57.05
N ALA A 32 -26.79 28.14 56.56
CA ALA A 32 -27.00 26.71 56.79
C ALA A 32 -26.32 26.27 58.14
N PRO A 33 -26.85 25.30 58.86
CA PRO A 33 -26.29 24.85 60.11
C PRO A 33 -25.04 23.97 59.91
N GLU A 34 -24.10 24.14 60.84
CA GLU A 34 -22.84 23.40 60.98
C GLU A 34 -23.14 21.92 61.20
N VAL A 35 -22.79 21.06 60.24
CA VAL A 35 -22.83 19.60 60.39
C VAL A 35 -21.44 19.11 60.79
N ALA A 36 -21.37 18.45 61.94
CA ALA A 36 -20.19 17.84 62.52
C ALA A 36 -19.47 16.90 61.52
N ALA A 37 -18.16 17.06 61.41
CA ALA A 37 -17.30 16.21 60.63
C ALA A 37 -17.29 14.77 61.20
N GLN A 38 -17.94 13.84 60.49
CA GLN A 38 -17.65 12.41 60.67
C GLN A 38 -16.41 12.07 59.89
N ALA A 39 -15.43 11.51 60.57
CA ALA A 39 -14.24 10.97 59.95
C ALA A 39 -14.62 9.84 58.99
N THR A 40 -14.55 10.14 57.68
CA THR A 40 -14.70 9.14 56.62
C THR A 40 -13.40 8.36 56.59
N THR A 41 -13.43 7.11 56.96
CA THR A 41 -12.36 6.14 56.70
C THR A 41 -12.13 6.14 55.18
N ALA A 42 -10.85 6.28 54.78
CA ALA A 42 -10.42 6.20 53.40
C ALA A 42 -11.00 4.91 52.76
N PRO A 43 -11.51 4.99 51.54
CA PRO A 43 -11.96 3.78 50.85
C PRO A 43 -10.76 2.87 50.70
N GLU A 44 -10.90 1.64 51.20
CA GLU A 44 -10.04 0.54 50.94
C GLU A 44 -9.86 0.44 49.44
N VAL A 45 -8.62 0.53 48.93
CA VAL A 45 -8.29 0.36 47.53
C VAL A 45 -8.65 -1.09 47.21
N THR A 46 -9.85 -1.27 46.71
CA THR A 46 -10.26 -2.54 46.13
C THR A 46 -9.38 -2.71 44.88
N THR A 47 -8.39 -3.59 44.98
CA THR A 47 -7.69 -4.09 43.79
C THR A 47 -8.76 -4.56 42.81
N ALA A 48 -8.79 -3.93 41.63
CA ALA A 48 -9.64 -4.37 40.52
C ALA A 48 -9.38 -5.86 40.30
N PRO A 49 -10.41 -6.68 39.95
CA PRO A 49 -10.16 -8.07 39.62
C PRO A 49 -9.09 -8.09 38.54
N GLU A 50 -8.08 -8.93 38.71
CA GLU A 50 -7.02 -9.15 37.73
C GLU A 50 -7.66 -9.68 36.45
N GLY A 51 -8.08 -8.75 35.57
CA GLY A 51 -8.48 -9.05 34.20
C GLY A 51 -7.25 -9.46 33.42
N LYS A 52 -7.44 -10.23 32.33
CA LYS A 52 -6.36 -10.52 31.38
C LYS A 52 -5.74 -9.20 30.90
N PRO A 53 -4.41 -9.14 30.72
CA PRO A 53 -3.79 -7.96 30.09
C PRO A 53 -4.38 -7.73 28.70
N ILE A 54 -4.42 -6.47 28.28
CA ILE A 54 -5.10 -6.05 27.05
C ILE A 54 -4.13 -6.07 25.87
N ILE A 55 -4.59 -6.64 24.75
CA ILE A 55 -4.08 -6.37 23.41
C ILE A 55 -5.12 -5.55 22.67
N ALA A 56 -4.74 -4.37 22.19
CA ALA A 56 -5.57 -3.52 21.36
C ALA A 56 -5.22 -3.68 19.88
N VAL A 57 -6.24 -3.73 19.03
CA VAL A 57 -6.11 -3.83 17.56
C VAL A 57 -7.03 -2.80 16.95
N SER A 58 -6.48 -1.83 16.21
CA SER A 58 -7.25 -0.84 15.47
C SER A 58 -7.04 -1.05 13.97
N LEU A 59 -8.11 -1.38 13.27
CA LEU A 59 -8.14 -1.67 11.84
C LEU A 59 -8.84 -0.55 11.08
N PRO A 60 -8.48 -0.31 9.80
CA PRO A 60 -9.08 0.76 9.00
C PRO A 60 -10.57 0.54 8.77
N ALA A 61 -11.01 -0.70 8.60
CA ALA A 61 -12.41 -1.10 8.45
C ALA A 61 -12.55 -2.58 8.81
N LEU A 62 -13.78 -3.08 8.96
CA LEU A 62 -14.09 -4.51 9.14
C LEU A 62 -15.10 -4.99 8.09
N ASP A 63 -15.02 -4.42 6.89
CA ASP A 63 -15.95 -4.64 5.78
C ASP A 63 -15.38 -5.55 4.68
N ASN A 64 -14.16 -6.04 4.84
CA ASN A 64 -13.52 -6.91 3.87
C ASN A 64 -12.85 -8.14 4.51
N PRO A 65 -12.68 -9.24 3.74
CA PRO A 65 -12.17 -10.51 4.26
C PRO A 65 -10.79 -10.43 4.92
N LEU A 66 -9.88 -9.57 4.39
CA LEU A 66 -8.53 -9.45 4.94
C LEU A 66 -8.55 -8.87 6.36
N MET A 67 -9.35 -7.82 6.59
CA MET A 67 -9.46 -7.19 7.92
C MET A 67 -10.14 -8.11 8.93
N LEU A 68 -11.14 -8.89 8.50
CA LEU A 68 -11.74 -9.91 9.33
C LEU A 68 -10.75 -11.02 9.68
N ALA A 69 -9.92 -11.43 8.74
CA ALA A 69 -8.88 -12.42 9.00
C ALA A 69 -7.80 -11.92 9.97
N PHE A 70 -7.43 -10.64 9.95
CA PHE A 70 -6.57 -10.03 10.98
C PHE A 70 -7.23 -10.08 12.36
N GLN A 71 -8.50 -9.67 12.47
CA GLN A 71 -9.26 -9.76 13.71
C GLN A 71 -9.23 -11.17 14.29
N ASP A 72 -9.56 -12.16 13.46
CA ASP A 72 -9.65 -13.56 13.88
C ASP A 72 -8.27 -14.11 14.27
N ALA A 73 -7.23 -13.78 13.54
CA ALA A 73 -5.87 -14.19 13.84
C ALA A 73 -5.41 -13.69 15.23
N PHE A 74 -5.63 -12.40 15.51
CA PHE A 74 -5.30 -11.85 16.84
C PHE A 74 -6.11 -12.52 17.95
N LYS A 75 -7.43 -12.67 17.77
CA LYS A 75 -8.29 -13.33 18.76
C LYS A 75 -7.93 -14.79 19.00
N ASN A 76 -7.69 -15.54 17.92
CA ASN A 76 -7.37 -16.97 17.99
C ASN A 76 -5.98 -17.22 18.61
N THR A 77 -5.00 -16.35 18.33
CA THR A 77 -3.63 -16.54 18.81
C THR A 77 -3.47 -16.08 20.28
N PHE A 78 -4.05 -14.95 20.61
CA PHE A 78 -3.77 -14.30 21.89
C PHE A 78 -4.92 -14.37 22.90
N GLY A 79 -6.15 -14.71 22.48
CA GLY A 79 -7.36 -14.63 23.30
C GLY A 79 -7.35 -15.54 24.56
N ASP A 80 -6.53 -16.58 24.60
CA ASP A 80 -6.39 -17.40 25.79
C ASP A 80 -5.67 -16.68 26.95
N LYS A 81 -4.67 -15.86 26.62
CA LYS A 81 -3.83 -15.15 27.61
C LYS A 81 -4.22 -13.69 27.79
N TYR A 82 -4.78 -13.05 26.75
CA TYR A 82 -5.06 -11.63 26.69
C TYR A 82 -6.54 -11.34 26.45
N ASP A 83 -6.99 -10.17 26.87
CA ASP A 83 -8.23 -9.56 26.42
C ASP A 83 -7.97 -8.83 25.08
N VAL A 84 -8.33 -9.46 23.97
CA VAL A 84 -8.06 -8.93 22.62
C VAL A 84 -9.22 -8.03 22.19
N GLN A 85 -9.00 -6.72 22.23
CA GLN A 85 -9.97 -5.71 21.86
C GLN A 85 -9.71 -5.20 20.44
N VAL A 86 -10.66 -5.39 19.53
CA VAL A 86 -10.56 -4.99 18.12
C VAL A 86 -11.55 -3.87 17.83
N SER A 87 -11.11 -2.81 17.18
CA SER A 87 -11.94 -1.70 16.72
C SER A 87 -11.79 -1.48 15.21
N SER A 88 -12.90 -1.07 14.59
CA SER A 88 -12.96 -0.56 13.21
C SER A 88 -12.94 0.95 13.22
N ALA A 89 -12.10 1.55 12.40
CA ALA A 89 -12.11 3.01 12.19
C ALA A 89 -13.12 3.46 11.13
N ASP A 90 -13.75 2.51 10.43
CA ASP A 90 -14.73 2.73 9.36
C ASP A 90 -14.24 3.74 8.29
N GLY A 91 -12.97 3.62 7.92
CA GLY A 91 -12.30 4.49 6.94
C GLY A 91 -12.05 5.92 7.43
N ASN A 92 -12.23 6.21 8.72
CA ASN A 92 -12.11 7.56 9.25
C ASN A 92 -10.89 7.71 10.18
N ALA A 93 -9.92 8.51 9.76
CA ALA A 93 -8.68 8.74 10.52
C ALA A 93 -8.92 9.43 11.88
N ASN A 94 -9.92 10.29 12.01
CA ASN A 94 -10.27 10.92 13.31
C ASN A 94 -10.87 9.90 14.29
N THR A 95 -11.71 8.98 13.78
CA THR A 95 -12.21 7.86 14.57
C THR A 95 -11.05 7.02 15.08
N GLN A 96 -10.08 6.69 14.20
CA GLN A 96 -8.91 5.93 14.56
C GLN A 96 -8.04 6.63 15.61
N ALA A 97 -7.81 7.94 15.46
CA ALA A 97 -7.08 8.73 16.44
C ALA A 97 -7.75 8.68 17.83
N THR A 98 -9.08 8.78 17.88
CA THR A 98 -9.85 8.67 19.14
C THR A 98 -9.75 7.27 19.74
N GLN A 99 -9.77 6.22 18.92
CA GLN A 99 -9.57 4.83 19.39
C GLN A 99 -8.19 4.65 20.03
N ILE A 100 -7.13 5.20 19.41
CA ILE A 100 -5.77 5.14 19.95
C ILE A 100 -5.70 5.83 21.32
N GLU A 101 -6.34 7.01 21.47
CA GLU A 101 -6.41 7.70 22.77
C GLU A 101 -7.10 6.85 23.85
N ASN A 102 -8.24 6.24 23.50
CA ASN A 102 -8.97 5.38 24.40
C ASN A 102 -8.16 4.16 24.82
N TYR A 103 -7.52 3.50 23.87
CA TYR A 103 -6.61 2.38 24.16
C TYR A 103 -5.42 2.81 25.02
N THR A 104 -4.81 3.96 24.71
CA THR A 104 -3.70 4.48 25.54
C THR A 104 -4.10 4.67 27.00
N ALA A 105 -5.34 5.18 27.25
CA ALA A 105 -5.87 5.33 28.62
C ALA A 105 -6.08 3.98 29.33
N MET A 106 -6.37 2.92 28.59
CA MET A 106 -6.55 1.55 29.10
C MET A 106 -5.20 0.85 29.37
N LYS A 107 -4.07 1.41 28.89
CA LYS A 107 -2.70 0.89 29.03
C LYS A 107 -2.57 -0.56 28.57
N PRO A 108 -2.87 -0.88 27.31
CA PRO A 108 -2.66 -2.22 26.79
C PRO A 108 -1.16 -2.56 26.78
N GLU A 109 -0.82 -3.84 26.90
CA GLU A 109 0.56 -4.28 26.73
C GLU A 109 1.05 -4.10 25.29
N PHE A 110 0.11 -4.21 24.33
CA PHE A 110 0.41 -4.13 22.93
C PHE A 110 -0.74 -3.48 22.15
N LEU A 111 -0.38 -2.66 21.19
CA LEU A 111 -1.30 -2.00 20.25
C LEU A 111 -0.84 -2.28 18.82
N PHE A 112 -1.66 -3.00 18.05
CA PHE A 112 -1.49 -3.13 16.62
C PHE A 112 -2.36 -2.09 15.91
N ILE A 113 -1.77 -1.36 14.97
CA ILE A 113 -2.45 -0.37 14.12
C ILE A 113 -2.24 -0.71 12.66
N MET A 114 -3.32 -0.91 11.92
CA MET A 114 -3.30 -0.75 10.48
C MET A 114 -3.94 0.59 10.15
N ALA A 115 -3.17 1.54 9.61
CA ALA A 115 -3.59 2.93 9.53
C ALA A 115 -4.60 3.19 8.40
N VAL A 116 -5.59 4.05 8.67
CA VAL A 116 -6.42 4.69 7.64
C VAL A 116 -5.61 5.75 6.91
N GLU A 117 -4.94 6.61 7.68
CA GLU A 117 -4.05 7.65 7.17
C GLU A 117 -2.82 7.70 8.10
N PRO A 118 -1.63 7.30 7.61
CA PRO A 118 -0.46 7.04 8.44
C PRO A 118 0.01 8.23 9.26
N THR A 119 0.04 9.43 8.67
CA THR A 119 0.71 10.59 9.26
C THR A 119 -0.16 11.31 10.28
N SER A 120 -1.50 11.27 10.13
CA SER A 120 -2.43 12.00 11.00
C SER A 120 -2.49 11.46 12.43
N ILE A 121 -2.19 10.18 12.63
CA ILE A 121 -2.27 9.51 13.93
C ILE A 121 -0.93 9.47 14.68
N VAL A 122 0.16 9.96 14.09
CA VAL A 122 1.51 9.94 14.67
C VAL A 122 1.55 10.52 16.10
N PRO A 123 1.00 11.72 16.39
CA PRO A 123 1.07 12.25 17.75
C PRO A 123 0.39 11.37 18.80
N LYS A 124 -0.64 10.60 18.39
CA LYS A 124 -1.36 9.69 19.29
C LYS A 124 -0.56 8.41 19.55
N LEU A 125 0.15 7.91 18.54
CA LEU A 125 1.02 6.75 18.67
C LEU A 125 2.25 7.08 19.54
N GLU A 126 2.85 8.25 19.35
CA GLU A 126 3.95 8.73 20.20
C GLU A 126 3.51 8.82 21.67
N ALA A 127 2.34 9.40 21.94
CA ALA A 127 1.77 9.45 23.28
C ALA A 127 1.49 8.06 23.87
N ALA A 128 1.02 7.11 23.07
CA ALA A 128 0.82 5.73 23.50
C ALA A 128 2.15 5.07 23.90
N ARG A 129 3.21 5.26 23.13
CA ARG A 129 4.55 4.75 23.45
C ARG A 129 5.16 5.43 24.68
N GLU A 130 4.99 6.72 24.86
CA GLU A 130 5.38 7.45 26.06
C GLU A 130 4.66 6.92 27.30
N ALA A 131 3.41 6.46 27.15
CA ALA A 131 2.64 5.81 28.20
C ALA A 131 3.09 4.36 28.47
N GLY A 132 4.06 3.83 27.71
CA GLY A 132 4.65 2.49 27.88
C GLY A 132 3.96 1.40 27.04
N VAL A 133 3.03 1.75 26.15
CA VAL A 133 2.37 0.80 25.25
C VAL A 133 3.34 0.38 24.13
N LYS A 134 3.46 -0.91 23.88
CA LYS A 134 4.19 -1.42 22.71
C LYS A 134 3.35 -1.26 21.46
N VAL A 135 3.90 -0.61 20.43
CA VAL A 135 3.17 -0.29 19.20
C VAL A 135 3.79 -1.00 18.01
N MET A 136 2.98 -1.78 17.30
CA MET A 136 3.30 -2.32 15.98
C MET A 136 2.40 -1.64 14.95
N PHE A 137 3.02 -1.06 13.94
CA PHE A 137 2.35 -0.25 12.93
C PHE A 137 2.37 -0.94 11.56
N ALA A 138 1.29 -0.82 10.79
CA ALA A 138 1.17 -1.24 9.40
C ALA A 138 0.30 -0.25 8.62
N GLY A 139 0.32 -0.36 7.28
CA GLY A 139 -0.53 0.48 6.42
C GLY A 139 0.11 1.79 6.02
N GLY A 140 1.38 1.76 5.63
CA GLY A 140 2.14 2.88 5.10
C GLY A 140 3.29 3.35 6.01
N ASP A 141 3.87 4.50 5.70
CA ASP A 141 4.94 5.10 6.49
C ASP A 141 4.38 6.24 7.36
N PRO A 142 4.48 6.14 8.70
CA PRO A 142 4.04 7.22 9.58
C PRO A 142 4.97 8.44 9.52
N GLY A 143 6.19 8.32 8.99
CA GLY A 143 7.16 9.42 8.92
C GLY A 143 7.85 9.76 10.24
N SER A 144 7.57 9.03 11.32
CA SER A 144 8.20 9.20 12.63
C SER A 144 8.56 7.85 13.25
N GLU A 145 9.84 7.64 13.50
CA GLU A 145 10.32 6.42 14.16
C GLU A 145 9.92 6.33 15.65
N ASN A 146 9.48 7.42 16.23
CA ASN A 146 8.99 7.45 17.60
C ASN A 146 7.57 6.92 17.74
N ALA A 147 6.83 6.80 16.62
CA ALA A 147 5.44 6.38 16.60
C ALA A 147 5.25 4.85 16.84
N TYR A 148 6.31 4.05 16.73
CA TYR A 148 6.20 2.58 16.79
C TYR A 148 7.44 1.92 17.40
N ASP A 149 7.27 0.72 17.93
CA ASP A 149 8.35 -0.20 18.27
C ASP A 149 8.80 -0.97 17.02
N SER A 150 7.85 -1.40 16.20
CA SER A 150 8.10 -2.03 14.90
C SER A 150 7.07 -1.60 13.88
N VAL A 151 7.49 -1.50 12.61
CA VAL A 151 6.62 -1.13 11.48
C VAL A 151 6.73 -2.18 10.37
N MET A 152 5.57 -2.60 9.84
CA MET A 152 5.51 -3.38 8.59
C MET A 152 5.39 -2.41 7.42
N LYS A 153 6.33 -2.49 6.50
CA LYS A 153 6.40 -1.66 5.30
C LYS A 153 6.42 -2.52 4.04
N MET A 154 5.77 -2.01 3.01
CA MET A 154 5.92 -2.52 1.65
C MET A 154 7.11 -1.80 0.99
N ASN A 155 8.06 -2.56 0.45
CA ASN A 155 9.11 -1.95 -0.35
C ASN A 155 8.56 -1.64 -1.75
N GLN A 156 8.01 -0.44 -1.88
CA GLN A 156 7.35 -0.01 -3.12
C GLN A 156 8.32 0.09 -4.29
N PHE A 157 9.52 0.62 -4.07
CA PHE A 157 10.53 0.71 -5.10
C PHE A 157 10.93 -0.68 -5.60
N LEU A 158 11.27 -1.58 -4.68
CA LEU A 158 11.64 -2.96 -4.99
C LEU A 158 10.52 -3.72 -5.72
N SER A 159 9.25 -3.47 -5.37
CA SER A 159 8.12 -4.09 -6.08
C SER A 159 8.08 -3.69 -7.56
N GLY A 160 8.39 -2.42 -7.85
CA GLY A 160 8.55 -1.93 -9.23
C GLY A 160 9.74 -2.54 -9.95
N GLU A 161 10.88 -2.69 -9.24
CA GLU A 161 12.07 -3.35 -9.80
C GLU A 161 11.82 -4.81 -10.16
N TYR A 162 11.07 -5.56 -9.35
CA TYR A 162 10.70 -6.94 -9.68
C TYR A 162 9.75 -7.03 -10.88
N ALA A 163 8.83 -6.08 -11.04
CA ALA A 163 8.02 -6.00 -12.26
C ALA A 163 8.90 -5.71 -13.50
N ALA A 164 9.89 -4.85 -13.36
CA ALA A 164 10.89 -4.60 -14.41
C ALA A 164 11.75 -5.84 -14.70
N LEU A 165 12.16 -6.60 -13.68
CA LEU A 165 12.91 -7.85 -13.83
C LEU A 165 12.11 -8.91 -14.59
N MET A 166 10.82 -9.12 -14.23
CA MET A 166 9.93 -10.04 -14.95
C MET A 166 9.78 -9.63 -16.41
N ALA A 167 9.60 -8.35 -16.66
CA ALA A 167 9.49 -7.80 -18.00
C ALA A 167 10.77 -8.03 -18.81
N LYS A 168 11.95 -7.82 -18.19
CA LYS A 168 13.25 -8.12 -18.83
C LYS A 168 13.39 -9.60 -19.16
N GLN A 169 13.06 -10.50 -18.24
CA GLN A 169 13.11 -11.94 -18.48
C GLN A 169 12.25 -12.33 -19.69
N TRP A 170 11.02 -11.81 -19.76
CA TRP A 170 10.16 -12.02 -20.92
C TRP A 170 10.75 -11.46 -22.22
N VAL A 171 11.38 -10.29 -22.19
CA VAL A 171 12.07 -9.69 -23.36
C VAL A 171 13.20 -10.60 -23.83
N ASP A 172 14.05 -11.09 -22.93
CA ASP A 172 15.16 -11.95 -23.25
C ASP A 172 14.71 -13.29 -23.88
N GLU A 173 13.63 -13.87 -23.37
CA GLU A 173 13.05 -15.11 -23.87
C GLU A 173 12.33 -14.93 -25.21
N THR A 174 11.56 -13.85 -25.34
CA THR A 174 10.70 -13.63 -26.53
C THR A 174 11.49 -13.02 -27.70
N TYR A 175 12.53 -12.25 -27.41
CA TYR A 175 13.32 -11.49 -28.36
C TYR A 175 14.85 -11.64 -28.11
N PRO A 176 15.41 -12.86 -28.14
CA PRO A 176 16.80 -13.11 -27.76
C PRO A 176 17.83 -12.33 -28.60
N ASP A 177 17.48 -11.99 -29.84
CA ASP A 177 18.34 -11.25 -30.77
C ASP A 177 17.94 -9.77 -30.92
N ALA A 178 17.16 -9.21 -29.98
CA ALA A 178 16.69 -7.83 -30.06
C ALA A 178 17.87 -6.83 -30.05
N ALA A 179 17.87 -5.94 -31.04
CA ALA A 179 18.85 -4.86 -31.07
C ALA A 179 18.57 -3.84 -29.92
N PRO A 180 19.60 -3.13 -29.44
CA PRO A 180 19.38 -2.10 -28.42
C PRO A 180 18.32 -1.09 -28.84
N GLY A 181 17.38 -0.82 -27.94
CA GLY A 181 16.28 0.12 -28.15
C GLY A 181 15.20 -0.32 -29.12
N SER A 182 15.16 -1.62 -29.52
CA SER A 182 14.16 -2.11 -30.50
C SER A 182 12.82 -2.51 -29.87
N ILE A 183 12.74 -2.69 -28.56
CA ILE A 183 11.52 -3.04 -27.83
C ILE A 183 10.89 -1.77 -27.26
N GLU A 184 9.94 -1.21 -28.01
CA GLU A 184 9.21 -0.03 -27.55
C GLU A 184 8.32 -0.40 -26.34
N THR A 185 8.48 0.37 -25.27
CA THR A 185 7.90 0.09 -23.94
C THR A 185 7.13 1.30 -23.43
N ALA A 186 5.94 1.06 -22.89
CA ALA A 186 5.17 2.06 -22.15
C ALA A 186 5.26 1.78 -20.64
N ILE A 187 5.46 2.83 -19.85
CA ILE A 187 5.38 2.79 -18.39
C ILE A 187 4.09 3.47 -17.95
N PHE A 188 3.24 2.72 -17.26
CA PHE A 188 2.04 3.26 -16.62
C PHE A 188 2.34 3.53 -15.17
N GLU A 189 2.47 4.79 -14.81
CA GLU A 189 2.95 5.23 -13.50
C GLU A 189 1.85 5.83 -12.63
N SER A 190 2.17 6.09 -11.37
CA SER A 190 1.44 6.94 -10.46
C SER A 190 2.39 7.90 -9.74
N THR A 191 1.91 9.10 -9.48
CA THR A 191 2.63 10.12 -8.72
C THR A 191 1.77 10.75 -7.63
N LEU A 192 0.67 10.07 -7.23
CA LEU A 192 -0.31 10.61 -6.27
C LEU A 192 0.22 10.77 -4.86
N ASN A 193 1.20 9.95 -4.47
CA ASN A 193 1.83 9.99 -3.15
C ASN A 193 3.28 9.48 -3.24
N PRO A 194 4.09 9.66 -2.19
CA PRO A 194 5.50 9.22 -2.19
C PRO A 194 5.68 7.73 -2.50
N GLU A 195 4.86 6.85 -1.94
CA GLU A 195 4.95 5.41 -2.19
C GLU A 195 4.68 5.06 -3.67
N ALA A 196 3.74 5.78 -4.29
CA ALA A 196 3.45 5.63 -5.72
C ALA A 196 4.62 6.11 -6.59
N VAL A 197 5.28 7.19 -6.21
CA VAL A 197 6.50 7.69 -6.87
C VAL A 197 7.61 6.66 -6.79
N ASP A 198 7.85 6.07 -5.60
CA ASP A 198 8.88 5.06 -5.39
C ASP A 198 8.63 3.81 -6.26
N ARG A 199 7.40 3.28 -6.28
CA ARG A 199 7.06 2.14 -7.13
C ARG A 199 7.26 2.46 -8.61
N SER A 200 6.80 3.62 -9.04
CA SER A 200 6.94 4.07 -10.43
C SER A 200 8.41 4.26 -10.83
N ALA A 201 9.25 4.70 -9.91
CA ALA A 201 10.70 4.76 -10.12
C ALA A 201 11.29 3.34 -10.31
N GLY A 202 10.84 2.36 -9.50
CA GLY A 202 11.23 0.96 -9.64
C GLY A 202 10.88 0.37 -11.01
N LEU A 203 9.69 0.67 -11.58
CA LEU A 203 9.30 0.20 -12.93
C LEU A 203 10.28 0.69 -14.01
N LYS A 204 10.83 1.89 -13.85
CA LYS A 204 11.75 2.52 -14.81
C LYS A 204 13.14 1.91 -14.80
N MET A 205 13.45 1.09 -13.78
CA MET A 205 14.73 0.40 -13.68
C MET A 205 15.00 -0.55 -14.85
N ILE A 206 14.00 -0.95 -15.62
CA ILE A 206 14.18 -1.72 -16.86
C ILE A 206 15.09 -1.00 -17.88
N SER A 207 15.16 0.32 -17.85
CA SER A 207 15.99 1.14 -18.73
C SER A 207 17.25 1.71 -18.04
N GLU A 208 17.49 1.40 -16.77
CA GLU A 208 18.62 1.89 -15.99
C GLU A 208 19.71 0.82 -15.84
N PRO A 209 20.92 1.04 -16.41
CA PRO A 209 21.94 -0.01 -16.45
C PRO A 209 22.56 -0.34 -15.09
N TYR A 210 22.41 0.50 -14.09
CA TYR A 210 23.00 0.32 -12.76
C TYR A 210 21.97 0.40 -11.66
N LEU A 211 22.21 -0.32 -10.57
CA LEU A 211 21.38 -0.28 -9.39
C LEU A 211 21.31 1.14 -8.81
N LYS A 212 20.09 1.56 -8.48
CA LYS A 212 19.81 2.83 -7.83
C LYS A 212 18.79 2.62 -6.71
N ASN A 213 18.77 3.52 -5.74
CA ASN A 213 17.68 3.62 -4.77
C ASN A 213 16.53 4.48 -5.33
N ALA A 214 15.45 4.59 -4.56
CA ALA A 214 14.27 5.39 -4.94
C ALA A 214 14.59 6.90 -5.14
N GLN A 215 15.68 7.41 -4.55
CA GLN A 215 16.17 8.77 -4.71
C GLN A 215 17.05 8.94 -5.96
N GLY A 216 17.30 7.86 -6.71
CA GLY A 216 18.12 7.85 -7.92
C GLY A 216 19.63 7.82 -7.68
N GLU A 217 20.08 7.57 -6.45
CA GLU A 217 21.48 7.42 -6.09
C GLU A 217 21.96 6.01 -6.40
N TYR A 218 23.21 5.86 -6.87
CA TYR A 218 23.80 4.54 -7.09
C TYR A 218 24.00 3.79 -5.78
N ILE A 219 23.70 2.50 -5.79
CA ILE A 219 23.86 1.62 -4.63
C ILE A 219 24.67 0.37 -5.01
N ASP A 220 25.30 -0.23 -4.00
CA ASP A 220 25.93 -1.54 -4.13
C ASP A 220 24.93 -2.68 -3.83
N ALA A 221 25.42 -3.93 -3.88
CA ALA A 221 24.61 -5.12 -3.61
C ALA A 221 24.10 -5.23 -2.15
N THR A 222 24.55 -4.36 -1.24
CA THR A 222 24.06 -4.29 0.13
C THR A 222 23.01 -3.17 0.33
N GLY A 223 22.80 -2.33 -0.69
CA GLY A 223 21.95 -1.16 -0.65
C GLY A 223 22.62 0.10 -0.11
N ALA A 224 23.93 0.04 0.15
CA ALA A 224 24.68 1.23 0.55
C ALA A 224 24.92 2.16 -0.65
N VAL A 225 24.74 3.48 -0.44
CA VAL A 225 25.01 4.49 -1.46
C VAL A 225 26.50 4.49 -1.83
N VAL A 226 26.78 4.46 -3.11
CA VAL A 226 28.15 4.44 -3.66
C VAL A 226 28.34 5.56 -4.68
N ASP A 227 29.61 5.89 -4.95
CA ASP A 227 29.94 6.81 -6.02
C ASP A 227 29.84 6.14 -7.40
N GLU A 228 29.95 6.95 -8.46
CA GLU A 228 29.83 6.48 -9.84
C GLU A 228 30.89 5.43 -10.23
N ALA A 229 32.06 5.39 -9.58
CA ALA A 229 33.11 4.43 -9.86
C ALA A 229 32.81 3.03 -9.29
N ASN A 230 31.94 2.94 -8.31
CA ASN A 230 31.58 1.71 -7.57
C ASN A 230 30.16 1.21 -7.86
N LYS A 231 29.51 1.75 -8.88
CA LYS A 231 28.17 1.35 -9.29
C LYS A 231 28.10 -0.12 -9.72
N VAL A 232 27.01 -0.79 -9.39
CA VAL A 232 26.75 -2.20 -9.67
C VAL A 232 25.72 -2.33 -10.79
N GLU A 233 25.86 -3.33 -11.63
CA GLU A 233 24.93 -3.61 -12.73
C GLU A 233 23.52 -3.95 -12.16
N ASN A 234 22.50 -3.43 -12.84
CA ASN A 234 21.11 -3.67 -12.49
C ASN A 234 20.61 -4.95 -13.17
N PRO A 235 20.18 -5.98 -12.41
CA PRO A 235 19.65 -7.22 -12.98
C PRO A 235 18.39 -7.05 -13.84
N ALA A 236 17.60 -5.99 -13.60
CA ALA A 236 16.39 -5.71 -14.37
C ALA A 236 16.65 -4.93 -15.66
N TYR A 237 17.87 -4.46 -15.90
CA TYR A 237 18.18 -3.68 -17.08
C TYR A 237 18.12 -4.51 -18.37
N SER A 238 17.40 -3.98 -19.36
CA SER A 238 17.39 -4.53 -20.72
C SER A 238 17.85 -3.48 -21.73
N PRO A 239 18.99 -3.67 -22.39
CA PRO A 239 19.44 -2.75 -23.45
C PRO A 239 18.50 -2.75 -24.66
N ALA A 240 17.72 -3.81 -24.87
CA ALA A 240 16.73 -3.90 -25.95
C ALA A 240 15.53 -2.95 -25.74
N VAL A 241 15.26 -2.56 -24.50
CA VAL A 241 14.10 -1.73 -24.14
C VAL A 241 14.34 -0.26 -24.44
N LYS A 242 13.31 0.38 -25.01
CA LYS A 242 13.21 1.83 -25.20
C LYS A 242 11.87 2.30 -24.67
N VAL A 243 11.90 3.05 -23.58
CA VAL A 243 10.67 3.69 -23.05
C VAL A 243 10.24 4.79 -24.02
N VAL A 244 9.07 4.65 -24.63
CA VAL A 244 8.49 5.59 -25.61
C VAL A 244 7.33 6.39 -25.06
N ASN A 245 6.71 5.91 -23.97
CA ASN A 245 5.62 6.61 -23.29
C ASN A 245 5.67 6.36 -21.77
N THR A 246 5.41 7.40 -21.00
CA THR A 246 5.20 7.33 -19.56
C THR A 246 3.95 8.13 -19.23
N VAL A 247 2.95 7.50 -18.61
CA VAL A 247 1.63 8.10 -18.43
C VAL A 247 0.99 7.65 -17.12
N GLN A 248 0.24 8.55 -16.49
CA GLN A 248 -0.57 8.26 -15.29
C GLN A 248 -1.73 7.32 -15.67
N ALA A 249 -1.74 6.10 -15.13
CA ALA A 249 -2.75 5.11 -15.48
C ALA A 249 -2.91 4.05 -14.39
N GLU A 250 -3.50 4.42 -13.26
CA GLU A 250 -3.63 3.56 -12.09
C GLU A 250 -4.83 2.62 -12.16
N MET A 251 -5.97 3.15 -12.63
CA MET A 251 -7.25 2.46 -12.68
C MET A 251 -7.51 1.84 -14.05
N PHE A 252 -8.38 0.84 -14.12
CA PHE A 252 -8.71 0.12 -15.35
C PHE A 252 -9.03 1.04 -16.54
N GLN A 253 -9.96 1.97 -16.36
CA GLN A 253 -10.38 2.88 -17.44
C GLN A 253 -9.26 3.83 -17.89
N ALA A 254 -8.44 4.28 -16.95
CA ALA A 254 -7.27 5.11 -17.25
C ALA A 254 -6.23 4.31 -18.06
N GLY A 255 -5.95 3.06 -17.63
CA GLY A 255 -5.05 2.15 -18.34
C GLY A 255 -5.52 1.83 -19.77
N GLN A 256 -6.82 1.54 -19.93
CA GLN A 256 -7.40 1.29 -21.24
C GLN A 256 -7.25 2.52 -22.17
N THR A 257 -7.60 3.70 -21.70
CA THR A 257 -7.49 4.95 -22.48
C THR A 257 -6.02 5.28 -22.80
N ALA A 258 -5.14 5.14 -21.80
CA ALA A 258 -3.72 5.39 -21.99
C ALA A 258 -3.11 4.45 -23.04
N MET A 259 -3.50 3.17 -23.03
CA MET A 259 -3.00 2.21 -24.02
C MET A 259 -3.53 2.47 -25.42
N GLN A 260 -4.81 2.80 -25.58
CA GLN A 260 -5.39 3.20 -26.87
C GLN A 260 -4.64 4.40 -27.49
N ASN A 261 -4.34 5.41 -26.68
CA ASN A 261 -3.56 6.58 -27.11
C ASN A 261 -2.12 6.18 -27.43
N THR A 262 -1.51 5.29 -26.64
CA THR A 262 -0.15 4.80 -26.87
C THR A 262 -0.07 4.03 -28.19
N LEU A 263 -0.98 3.12 -28.48
CA LEU A 263 -1.02 2.39 -29.75
C LEU A 263 -1.23 3.31 -30.97
N THR A 264 -1.93 4.43 -30.79
CA THR A 264 -2.10 5.43 -31.85
C THR A 264 -0.80 6.17 -32.16
N THR A 265 -0.03 6.53 -31.13
CA THR A 265 1.21 7.32 -31.28
C THR A 265 2.46 6.46 -31.44
N ASN A 266 2.47 5.28 -30.87
CA ASN A 266 3.56 4.31 -30.84
C ASN A 266 3.01 2.91 -31.19
N PRO A 267 2.67 2.65 -32.46
CA PRO A 267 2.01 1.39 -32.87
C PRO A 267 2.88 0.14 -32.71
N ASN A 268 4.19 0.33 -32.51
CA ASN A 268 5.15 -0.77 -32.33
C ASN A 268 5.40 -1.14 -30.85
N VAL A 269 4.65 -0.58 -29.89
CA VAL A 269 4.79 -0.94 -28.49
C VAL A 269 4.59 -2.44 -28.29
N LYS A 270 5.56 -3.08 -27.63
CA LYS A 270 5.59 -4.52 -27.33
C LYS A 270 5.48 -4.81 -25.84
N LEU A 271 5.78 -3.84 -24.99
CA LEU A 271 5.83 -4.04 -23.56
C LEU A 271 5.12 -2.90 -22.83
N VAL A 272 4.34 -3.27 -21.82
CA VAL A 272 3.76 -2.33 -20.84
C VAL A 272 4.17 -2.80 -19.45
N ILE A 273 4.66 -1.89 -18.62
CA ILE A 273 4.90 -2.14 -17.20
C ILE A 273 4.06 -1.14 -16.41
N ALA A 274 3.12 -1.65 -15.61
CA ALA A 274 2.10 -0.83 -14.95
C ALA A 274 2.31 -0.78 -13.42
N TYR A 275 2.12 0.41 -12.88
CA TYR A 275 2.14 0.69 -11.44
C TYR A 275 1.16 -0.18 -10.64
N ALA A 276 -0.03 -0.41 -11.20
CA ALA A 276 -1.10 -1.16 -10.54
C ALA A 276 -1.72 -2.19 -11.49
N GLY A 277 -2.22 -3.29 -10.90
CA GLY A 277 -2.90 -4.34 -11.64
C GLY A 277 -4.08 -3.83 -12.47
N ASP A 278 -4.91 -2.95 -11.91
CA ASP A 278 -6.06 -2.38 -12.61
C ASP A 278 -5.64 -1.60 -13.88
N GLY A 279 -4.62 -0.75 -13.78
CA GLY A 279 -4.06 -0.05 -14.94
C GLY A 279 -3.51 -1.00 -16.00
N GLY A 280 -2.80 -2.05 -15.56
CA GLY A 280 -2.28 -3.11 -16.43
C GLY A 280 -3.41 -3.91 -17.10
N MET A 281 -4.48 -4.22 -16.37
CA MET A 281 -5.66 -4.90 -16.91
C MET A 281 -6.36 -4.05 -17.98
N GLY A 282 -6.46 -2.74 -17.75
CA GLY A 282 -6.97 -1.80 -18.75
C GLY A 282 -6.11 -1.77 -20.01
N ALA A 283 -4.78 -1.76 -19.85
CA ALA A 283 -3.84 -1.86 -20.99
C ALA A 283 -4.01 -3.17 -21.73
N SER A 284 -4.09 -4.30 -21.03
CA SER A 284 -4.32 -5.62 -21.62
C SER A 284 -5.60 -5.66 -22.44
N GLN A 285 -6.71 -5.12 -21.92
CA GLN A 285 -7.98 -5.05 -22.64
C GLN A 285 -7.85 -4.23 -23.93
N ALA A 286 -7.22 -3.06 -23.88
CA ALA A 286 -7.03 -2.22 -25.08
C ALA A 286 -6.16 -2.92 -26.15
N ILE A 287 -5.14 -3.68 -25.74
CA ILE A 287 -4.30 -4.47 -26.65
C ILE A 287 -5.15 -5.59 -27.29
N MET A 288 -5.96 -6.28 -26.52
CA MET A 288 -6.82 -7.35 -27.03
C MET A 288 -7.92 -6.81 -27.97
N ASP A 289 -8.51 -5.66 -27.65
CA ASP A 289 -9.47 -4.97 -28.52
C ASP A 289 -8.81 -4.56 -29.85
N GLU A 290 -7.57 -4.08 -29.82
CA GLU A 290 -6.80 -3.74 -31.01
C GLU A 290 -6.53 -4.99 -31.86
N TYR A 291 -6.03 -6.06 -31.25
CA TYR A 291 -5.76 -7.32 -31.91
C TYR A 291 -7.01 -7.93 -32.57
N ALA A 292 -8.17 -7.81 -31.93
CA ALA A 292 -9.46 -8.31 -32.42
C ALA A 292 -9.91 -7.65 -33.74
N LYS A 293 -9.32 -6.51 -34.16
CA LYS A 293 -9.58 -5.90 -35.46
C LYS A 293 -9.09 -6.76 -36.64
N GLY A 294 -8.18 -7.67 -36.36
CA GLY A 294 -7.70 -8.68 -37.32
C GLY A 294 -6.58 -8.22 -38.26
N PRO A 295 -6.05 -9.14 -39.07
CA PRO A 295 -4.90 -8.91 -39.92
C PRO A 295 -5.13 -7.75 -40.93
N GLY A 296 -4.12 -6.90 -41.07
CA GLY A 296 -4.14 -5.74 -41.99
C GLY A 296 -4.92 -4.53 -41.48
N VAL A 297 -5.57 -4.63 -40.32
CA VAL A 297 -6.27 -3.53 -39.63
C VAL A 297 -5.63 -3.24 -38.30
N SER A 298 -5.34 -4.30 -37.51
CA SER A 298 -4.64 -4.19 -36.23
C SER A 298 -3.18 -3.82 -36.44
N VAL A 299 -2.65 -3.00 -35.53
CA VAL A 299 -1.19 -2.74 -35.40
C VAL A 299 -0.49 -3.86 -34.63
N ILE A 300 -1.25 -4.80 -34.07
CA ILE A 300 -0.75 -5.97 -33.34
C ILE A 300 -1.00 -7.22 -34.18
N ASP A 301 0.09 -7.81 -34.69
CA ASP A 301 0.01 -9.00 -35.53
C ASP A 301 0.02 -10.28 -34.71
N ASP A 302 0.73 -10.30 -33.57
CA ASP A 302 0.88 -11.48 -32.71
C ASP A 302 0.84 -11.07 -31.24
N ILE A 303 -0.20 -11.52 -30.51
CA ILE A 303 -0.35 -11.25 -29.07
C ILE A 303 0.72 -11.93 -28.23
N ASN A 304 1.36 -13.01 -28.73
CA ASN A 304 2.45 -13.64 -28.02
C ASN A 304 3.74 -12.78 -28.01
N LYS A 305 3.78 -11.79 -28.87
CA LYS A 305 4.87 -10.80 -28.97
C LYS A 305 4.55 -9.49 -28.25
N VAL A 306 3.52 -9.46 -27.41
CA VAL A 306 3.17 -8.31 -26.57
C VAL A 306 2.98 -8.77 -25.12
N ALA A 307 3.43 -7.95 -24.18
CA ALA A 307 3.33 -8.26 -22.77
C ALA A 307 2.88 -7.05 -21.93
N VAL A 308 2.14 -7.36 -20.88
CA VAL A 308 1.82 -6.45 -19.78
C VAL A 308 2.30 -7.10 -18.49
N PHE A 309 3.04 -6.34 -17.70
CA PHE A 309 3.42 -6.67 -16.31
C PHE A 309 2.94 -5.59 -15.38
N SER A 310 2.72 -5.93 -14.12
CA SER A 310 2.27 -4.96 -13.12
C SER A 310 2.78 -5.25 -11.72
N VAL A 311 2.45 -4.36 -10.79
CA VAL A 311 2.42 -4.64 -9.36
C VAL A 311 0.97 -4.66 -8.92
N GLY A 312 0.51 -5.70 -8.24
CA GLY A 312 -0.90 -5.86 -7.88
C GLY A 312 -1.15 -6.78 -6.69
N MET A 313 -2.41 -7.09 -6.45
CA MET A 313 -2.89 -7.93 -5.34
C MET A 313 -3.42 -9.30 -5.78
N ILE A 314 -3.13 -9.72 -7.00
CA ILE A 314 -3.55 -11.00 -7.62
C ILE A 314 -5.06 -11.29 -7.64
N GLY A 315 -5.90 -10.33 -7.39
CA GLY A 315 -7.36 -10.52 -7.49
C GLY A 315 -7.83 -10.78 -8.92
N ALA A 316 -8.16 -9.71 -9.63
CA ALA A 316 -8.59 -9.77 -11.03
C ALA A 316 -7.46 -10.12 -12.01
N GLU A 317 -6.20 -9.89 -11.65
CA GLU A 317 -5.03 -10.18 -12.48
C GLU A 317 -4.79 -11.68 -12.66
N GLY A 318 -5.10 -12.51 -11.66
CA GLY A 318 -4.85 -13.95 -11.72
C GLY A 318 -5.45 -14.63 -12.96
N PRO A 319 -6.75 -14.48 -13.26
CA PRO A 319 -7.35 -14.99 -14.49
C PRO A 319 -6.68 -14.46 -15.77
N ALA A 320 -6.29 -13.17 -15.80
CA ALA A 320 -5.64 -12.58 -16.97
C ALA A 320 -4.22 -13.12 -17.20
N VAL A 321 -3.49 -13.40 -16.12
CA VAL A 321 -2.18 -14.08 -16.19
C VAL A 321 -2.37 -15.51 -16.71
N LEU A 322 -3.38 -16.25 -16.24
CA LEU A 322 -3.71 -17.58 -16.75
C LEU A 322 -4.07 -17.56 -18.24
N ASP A 323 -4.91 -16.65 -18.67
CA ASP A 323 -5.29 -16.51 -20.08
C ASP A 323 -4.08 -16.27 -20.98
N SER A 324 -3.11 -15.49 -20.51
CA SER A 324 -1.90 -15.24 -21.27
C SER A 324 -1.04 -16.47 -21.47
N SER A 325 -0.98 -17.39 -20.50
CA SER A 325 -0.21 -18.64 -20.61
C SER A 325 -0.79 -19.62 -21.64
N THR A 326 -2.06 -19.46 -21.97
CA THR A 326 -2.77 -20.25 -22.97
C THR A 326 -2.93 -19.52 -24.32
N GLY A 327 -2.23 -18.40 -24.51
CA GLY A 327 -2.28 -17.60 -25.74
C GLY A 327 -3.58 -16.81 -25.94
N LYS A 328 -4.34 -16.56 -24.89
CA LYS A 328 -5.62 -15.84 -24.92
C LYS A 328 -5.53 -14.42 -24.35
N GLY A 329 -4.36 -13.99 -23.94
CA GLY A 329 -4.14 -12.68 -23.31
C GLY A 329 -2.69 -12.22 -23.43
N VAL A 330 -2.44 -11.02 -22.93
CA VAL A 330 -1.10 -10.38 -22.96
C VAL A 330 -0.59 -10.00 -21.57
N PHE A 331 -1.37 -10.27 -20.51
CA PHE A 331 -1.00 -9.96 -19.13
C PHE A 331 -0.13 -11.10 -18.56
N ARG A 332 1.21 -10.95 -18.70
CA ARG A 332 2.17 -12.05 -18.47
C ARG A 332 2.53 -12.30 -17.02
N GLY A 333 2.38 -11.30 -16.16
CA GLY A 333 2.69 -11.46 -14.76
C GLY A 333 2.48 -10.20 -13.93
N THR A 334 2.53 -10.41 -12.62
CA THR A 334 2.39 -9.35 -11.63
C THR A 334 3.26 -9.62 -10.41
N VAL A 335 3.79 -8.56 -9.82
CA VAL A 335 4.41 -8.64 -8.49
C VAL A 335 3.33 -8.41 -7.47
N ARG A 336 3.07 -9.37 -6.60
CA ARG A 336 2.15 -9.18 -5.49
C ARG A 336 2.92 -8.90 -4.20
N PHE A 337 2.32 -8.10 -3.33
CA PHE A 337 2.67 -8.08 -1.93
C PHE A 337 2.15 -9.39 -1.36
N GLY A 338 3.08 -10.26 -1.09
CA GLY A 338 2.76 -11.65 -0.94
C GLY A 338 3.08 -12.16 0.43
N GLY A 339 3.04 -13.42 0.47
CA GLY A 339 3.33 -14.17 1.64
C GLY A 339 2.16 -14.16 2.63
N ASP A 340 2.46 -14.64 3.80
CA ASP A 340 1.54 -14.69 4.92
C ASP A 340 1.62 -13.39 5.73
N LEU A 341 1.06 -12.31 5.18
CA LEU A 341 1.01 -11.00 5.86
C LEU A 341 0.45 -11.12 7.28
N ILE A 342 -0.62 -11.92 7.43
CA ILE A 342 -1.28 -12.13 8.73
C ILE A 342 -0.37 -12.93 9.65
N GLY A 343 0.16 -14.08 9.19
CA GLY A 343 1.05 -14.91 9.99
C GLY A 343 2.31 -14.18 10.41
N ARG A 344 2.92 -13.40 9.53
CA ARG A 344 4.06 -12.55 9.86
C ARG A 344 3.71 -11.47 10.89
N THR A 345 2.55 -10.82 10.76
CA THR A 345 2.09 -9.86 11.77
C THR A 345 1.96 -10.52 13.13
N ILE A 346 1.34 -11.70 13.20
CA ILE A 346 1.17 -12.47 14.43
C ILE A 346 2.51 -12.95 15.00
N GLU A 347 3.44 -13.38 14.14
CA GLU A 347 4.81 -13.76 14.55
C GLU A 347 5.52 -12.61 15.26
N PHE A 348 5.57 -11.43 14.62
CA PHE A 348 6.26 -10.27 15.19
C PHE A 348 5.52 -9.68 16.40
N ALA A 349 4.19 -9.67 16.40
CA ALA A 349 3.41 -9.33 17.60
C ALA A 349 3.75 -10.25 18.78
N SER A 350 3.90 -11.55 18.52
CA SER A 350 4.31 -12.53 19.52
C SER A 350 5.72 -12.24 20.06
N LYS A 351 6.69 -11.95 19.18
CA LYS A 351 8.07 -11.60 19.59
C LYS A 351 8.09 -10.35 20.46
N ILE A 352 7.34 -9.30 20.07
CA ILE A 352 7.25 -8.05 20.83
C ILE A 352 6.66 -8.31 22.23
N LEU A 353 5.57 -9.09 22.30
CA LEU A 353 4.90 -9.44 23.56
C LEU A 353 5.77 -10.31 24.49
N ASN A 354 6.56 -11.23 23.90
CA ASN A 354 7.46 -12.10 24.66
C ASN A 354 8.78 -11.40 25.05
N GLY A 355 9.04 -10.18 24.57
CA GLY A 355 10.32 -9.49 24.78
C GLY A 355 11.49 -10.12 24.03
N GLU A 356 11.20 -10.83 22.95
CA GLU A 356 12.19 -11.38 22.02
C GLU A 356 12.75 -10.29 21.11
N GLU A 357 13.86 -10.58 20.43
CA GLU A 357 14.45 -9.65 19.45
C GLU A 357 13.56 -9.55 18.20
N TYR A 358 13.34 -8.32 17.73
CA TYR A 358 12.58 -8.03 16.52
C TYR A 358 13.17 -6.82 15.78
N PRO A 359 13.05 -6.74 14.43
CA PRO A 359 13.53 -5.61 13.67
C PRO A 359 12.62 -4.39 13.83
N LYS A 360 13.21 -3.20 13.74
CA LYS A 360 12.46 -1.93 13.73
C LYS A 360 11.57 -1.82 12.50
N VAL A 361 12.05 -2.28 11.34
CA VAL A 361 11.31 -2.33 10.08
C VAL A 361 11.21 -3.78 9.61
N ILE A 362 9.99 -4.21 9.38
CA ILE A 362 9.65 -5.50 8.80
C ILE A 362 9.22 -5.23 7.37
N TRP A 363 10.02 -5.68 6.41
CA TRP A 363 9.63 -5.59 5.00
C TRP A 363 8.67 -6.72 4.65
N ASP A 364 7.56 -6.39 3.98
CA ASP A 364 6.67 -7.39 3.41
C ASP A 364 7.40 -8.22 2.36
N ALA A 365 7.08 -9.50 2.32
CA ALA A 365 7.53 -10.36 1.24
C ALA A 365 6.85 -9.94 -0.07
N LEU A 366 7.56 -10.15 -1.17
CA LEU A 366 7.03 -10.01 -2.51
C LEU A 366 7.01 -11.38 -3.18
N ASP A 367 6.07 -11.58 -4.08
CA ASP A 367 6.07 -12.74 -4.96
C ASP A 367 5.99 -12.27 -6.41
N MET A 368 6.83 -12.83 -7.26
CA MET A 368 6.72 -12.71 -8.71
C MET A 368 5.73 -13.77 -9.18
N VAL A 369 4.60 -13.35 -9.73
CA VAL A 369 3.52 -14.26 -10.17
C VAL A 369 3.44 -14.29 -11.68
N THR A 370 3.52 -15.49 -12.24
CA THR A 370 3.36 -15.82 -13.66
C THR A 370 2.35 -16.95 -13.82
N ALA A 371 2.20 -17.47 -15.02
CA ALA A 371 1.48 -18.72 -15.25
C ALA A 371 2.23 -19.58 -16.26
N GLU A 372 2.22 -20.88 -16.00
CA GLU A 372 2.79 -21.91 -16.85
C GLU A 372 1.75 -23.02 -17.02
N ASP A 373 1.52 -23.49 -18.25
CA ASP A 373 0.59 -24.56 -18.60
C ASP A 373 -0.82 -24.41 -18.01
N GLY A 374 -1.32 -23.17 -17.92
CA GLY A 374 -2.65 -22.86 -17.37
C GLY A 374 -2.74 -22.92 -15.85
N GLN A 375 -1.59 -22.92 -15.16
CA GLN A 375 -1.50 -22.84 -13.71
C GLN A 375 -0.76 -21.56 -13.30
N LEU A 376 -1.28 -20.87 -12.29
CA LEU A 376 -0.54 -19.78 -11.67
C LEU A 376 0.65 -20.34 -10.88
N MET A 377 1.79 -19.69 -11.09
CA MET A 377 3.05 -19.98 -10.42
C MET A 377 3.52 -18.72 -9.69
N TYR A 378 4.22 -18.87 -8.58
CA TYR A 378 4.89 -17.77 -7.94
C TYR A 378 6.31 -18.13 -7.53
N VAL A 379 7.19 -17.14 -7.60
CA VAL A 379 8.54 -17.21 -7.04
C VAL A 379 8.57 -16.25 -5.85
N PRO A 380 8.75 -16.79 -4.63
CA PRO A 380 8.86 -15.93 -3.45
C PRO A 380 10.16 -15.12 -3.54
N VAL A 381 10.04 -13.84 -3.22
CA VAL A 381 11.17 -12.95 -3.08
C VAL A 381 11.33 -12.65 -1.61
N GLU A 382 12.46 -13.05 -1.04
CA GLU A 382 12.76 -12.69 0.34
C GLU A 382 12.74 -11.17 0.48
N SER A 383 12.34 -10.69 1.67
CA SER A 383 12.25 -9.26 1.96
C SER A 383 13.65 -8.63 1.93
N ALA A 384 14.11 -8.33 0.73
CA ALA A 384 15.38 -7.67 0.46
C ALA A 384 15.21 -6.15 0.45
N THR A 385 16.30 -5.44 0.64
CA THR A 385 16.37 -4.00 0.43
C THR A 385 16.91 -3.63 -0.95
N VAL A 386 17.43 -4.60 -1.69
CA VAL A 386 18.05 -4.45 -3.00
C VAL A 386 17.56 -5.54 -3.95
N LEU A 387 17.37 -5.21 -5.21
CA LEU A 387 16.99 -6.15 -6.25
C LEU A 387 18.02 -7.28 -6.39
N THR A 388 17.55 -8.50 -6.29
CA THR A 388 18.32 -9.72 -6.57
C THR A 388 17.52 -10.61 -7.52
N VAL A 389 18.21 -11.40 -8.34
CA VAL A 389 17.53 -12.43 -9.14
C VAL A 389 17.16 -13.57 -8.20
N PRO A 390 15.86 -13.89 -8.04
CA PRO A 390 15.44 -14.98 -7.17
C PRO A 390 15.99 -16.32 -7.67
N THR A 391 16.43 -17.15 -6.74
CA THR A 391 16.95 -18.50 -7.02
C THR A 391 15.97 -19.61 -6.60
N ALA A 392 14.85 -19.22 -6.00
CA ALA A 392 13.78 -20.15 -5.61
C ALA A 392 13.08 -20.72 -6.85
N GLU A 393 12.77 -22.02 -6.80
CA GLU A 393 11.97 -22.66 -7.83
C GLU A 393 10.54 -22.13 -7.81
N PRO A 394 9.90 -21.93 -8.98
CA PRO A 394 8.49 -21.54 -9.06
C PRO A 394 7.59 -22.53 -8.34
N GLN A 395 6.63 -22.04 -7.58
CA GLN A 395 5.67 -22.86 -6.83
C GLN A 395 4.24 -22.60 -7.32
N PRO A 396 3.37 -23.63 -7.31
CA PRO A 396 1.97 -23.46 -7.64
C PRO A 396 1.27 -22.49 -6.71
N LEU A 397 0.56 -21.51 -7.29
CA LEU A 397 -0.26 -20.56 -6.56
C LEU A 397 -1.73 -20.89 -6.71
N GLN A 398 -2.43 -21.04 -5.60
CA GLN A 398 -3.89 -21.14 -5.61
C GLN A 398 -4.49 -19.76 -5.34
N LEU A 399 -5.41 -19.37 -6.20
CA LEU A 399 -6.24 -18.19 -5.91
C LEU A 399 -7.13 -18.49 -4.70
N PRO A 400 -7.34 -17.54 -3.80
CA PRO A 400 -8.37 -17.68 -2.79
C PRO A 400 -9.72 -17.97 -3.49
N PRO A 401 -10.59 -18.76 -2.87
CA PRO A 401 -11.93 -18.98 -3.42
C PRO A 401 -12.57 -17.61 -3.65
N GLY A 402 -13.08 -17.38 -4.85
CA GLY A 402 -13.77 -16.14 -5.20
C GLY A 402 -14.95 -15.89 -4.25
N PRO A 403 -15.39 -14.65 -4.10
CA PRO A 403 -16.50 -14.28 -3.24
C PRO A 403 -17.81 -14.94 -3.63
#